data_89701f06f826df8513a4ac877807b809
#
_entry.id   89701f06f826df8513a4ac877807b809
#
_cell.length_a   1.000
_cell.length_b   1.000
_cell.length_c   1.000
_cell.angle_alpha   90.00
_cell.angle_beta   90.00
_cell.angle_gamma   90.00
#
_symmetry.space_group_name_H-M   'P 1'
#
loop_
_entity.id
_entity.type
_entity.pdbx_description
1 polymer ?
#
loop_
_entity_poly.entity_id
_entity_poly.type
_entity_poly.pdbx_seq_one_letter_code
_entity_poly.pdbx_strand_id
1 'polypeptide(L)'
;MKERKKVLNLKRREMVETLKLYGIVNHRVLNAFLEVPRHLFFDADAVDCAYNDGAYPLGFGQTISQPYTVAFMTSLLVERCSSGKVLEIGTGSGYQAAILDALGYSVYTVERIFELYERAEKLFSRFGLNITCRFGDGTLGWIEEAPFDAIVVTAGAPKEPESLLRQLAEKGCMVIPLGNSESQQMTVFQRKGSDFIKECFQHFTFVPLIGREGWNDSVFSPHF
;
A
#
# COMPACT_ATOMS: atom_id res chain seq x y z
N MET A 1 -29.84 9.01 1.93
CA MET A 1 -28.93 7.87 1.80
C MET A 1 -28.73 7.37 0.36
N LYS A 2 -29.77 7.05 -0.41
CA LYS A 2 -29.62 6.52 -1.79
C LYS A 2 -28.91 7.51 -2.74
N GLU A 3 -29.19 8.82 -2.62
CA GLU A 3 -28.59 9.86 -3.48
C GLU A 3 -27.08 10.01 -3.23
N ARG A 4 -26.65 10.10 -1.96
CA ARG A 4 -25.21 10.16 -1.60
C ARG A 4 -24.43 8.93 -2.11
N LYS A 5 -25.03 7.74 -2.03
CA LYS A 5 -24.42 6.51 -2.58
C LYS A 5 -24.23 6.58 -4.10
N LYS A 6 -25.19 7.17 -4.84
CA LYS A 6 -25.05 7.37 -6.29
C LYS A 6 -23.90 8.34 -6.61
N VAL A 7 -23.82 9.46 -5.90
CA VAL A 7 -22.76 10.46 -6.08
C VAL A 7 -21.38 9.84 -5.82
N LEU A 8 -21.21 9.10 -4.72
CA LEU A 8 -19.93 8.45 -4.40
C LEU A 8 -19.55 7.39 -5.43
N ASN A 9 -20.51 6.64 -5.97
CA ASN A 9 -20.25 5.68 -7.05
C ASN A 9 -19.84 6.36 -8.35
N LEU A 10 -20.42 7.53 -8.68
CA LEU A 10 -20.02 8.31 -9.84
C LEU A 10 -18.59 8.83 -9.66
N LYS A 11 -18.27 9.47 -8.53
CA LYS A 11 -16.92 9.93 -8.20
C LYS A 11 -15.87 8.81 -8.28
N ARG A 12 -16.22 7.57 -7.84
CA ARG A 12 -15.32 6.41 -7.97
C ARG A 12 -15.03 6.06 -9.42
N ARG A 13 -16.03 6.10 -10.30
CA ARG A 13 -15.83 5.88 -11.73
C ARG A 13 -14.97 6.97 -12.37
N GLU A 14 -15.22 8.22 -12.03
CA GLU A 14 -14.42 9.37 -12.49
C GLU A 14 -12.96 9.23 -12.04
N MET A 15 -12.70 8.82 -10.79
CA MET A 15 -11.35 8.51 -10.32
C MET A 15 -10.68 7.43 -11.19
N VAL A 16 -11.38 6.35 -11.53
CA VAL A 16 -10.82 5.29 -12.38
C VAL A 16 -10.55 5.79 -13.82
N GLU A 17 -11.40 6.65 -14.38
CA GLU A 17 -11.10 7.28 -15.67
C GLU A 17 -9.87 8.20 -15.60
N THR A 18 -9.68 8.91 -14.48
CA THR A 18 -8.45 9.70 -14.25
C THR A 18 -7.22 8.80 -14.19
N LEU A 19 -7.29 7.65 -13.52
CA LEU A 19 -6.19 6.67 -13.50
C LEU A 19 -5.81 6.17 -14.89
N LYS A 20 -6.80 5.93 -15.77
CA LYS A 20 -6.55 5.56 -17.18
C LYS A 20 -5.84 6.69 -17.94
N LEU A 21 -6.25 7.94 -17.75
CA LEU A 21 -5.60 9.10 -18.37
C LEU A 21 -4.14 9.26 -17.90
N TYR A 22 -3.83 8.85 -16.68
CA TYR A 22 -2.47 8.83 -16.14
C TYR A 22 -1.65 7.58 -16.56
N GLY A 23 -2.21 6.73 -17.43
CA GLY A 23 -1.49 5.60 -18.03
C GLY A 23 -1.63 4.28 -17.26
N ILE A 24 -2.55 4.17 -16.31
CA ILE A 24 -2.88 2.88 -15.70
C ILE A 24 -3.74 2.07 -16.71
N VAL A 25 -3.15 1.03 -17.29
CA VAL A 25 -3.80 0.23 -18.35
C VAL A 25 -4.21 -1.17 -17.91
N ASN A 26 -3.73 -1.63 -16.74
CA ASN A 26 -4.03 -2.97 -16.25
C ASN A 26 -5.50 -3.07 -15.82
N HIS A 27 -6.30 -3.81 -16.57
CA HIS A 27 -7.75 -3.95 -16.34
C HIS A 27 -8.08 -4.59 -14.98
N ARG A 28 -7.24 -5.51 -14.48
CA ARG A 28 -7.47 -6.12 -13.15
C ARG A 28 -7.34 -5.07 -12.06
N VAL A 29 -6.31 -4.22 -12.15
CA VAL A 29 -6.10 -3.11 -11.21
C VAL A 29 -7.28 -2.13 -11.28
N LEU A 30 -7.65 -1.66 -12.49
CA LEU A 30 -8.77 -0.73 -12.65
C LEU A 30 -10.10 -1.30 -12.12
N ASN A 31 -10.34 -2.61 -12.29
CA ASN A 31 -11.53 -3.27 -11.74
C ASN A 31 -11.51 -3.32 -10.21
N ALA A 32 -10.38 -3.62 -9.58
CA ALA A 32 -10.25 -3.57 -8.12
C ALA A 32 -10.56 -2.17 -7.57
N PHE A 33 -10.13 -1.10 -8.25
CA PHE A 33 -10.47 0.28 -7.88
C PHE A 33 -11.96 0.61 -8.09
N LEU A 34 -12.64 -0.04 -9.03
CA LEU A 34 -14.10 0.05 -9.17
C LEU A 34 -14.86 -0.73 -8.10
N GLU A 35 -14.31 -1.83 -7.61
CA GLU A 35 -14.92 -2.68 -6.60
C GLU A 35 -14.76 -2.12 -5.20
N VAL A 36 -13.54 -1.71 -4.82
CA VAL A 36 -13.22 -1.23 -3.48
C VAL A 36 -13.70 0.21 -3.27
N PRO A 37 -14.67 0.48 -2.38
CA PRO A 37 -15.21 1.81 -2.16
C PRO A 37 -14.28 2.63 -1.25
N ARG A 38 -13.32 3.35 -1.84
CA ARG A 38 -12.27 4.11 -1.15
C ARG A 38 -12.80 5.01 -0.01
N HIS A 39 -14.00 5.57 -0.16
CA HIS A 39 -14.62 6.43 0.87
C HIS A 39 -14.91 5.71 2.20
N LEU A 40 -14.89 4.37 2.24
CA LEU A 40 -15.05 3.61 3.48
C LEU A 40 -13.77 3.58 4.34
N PHE A 41 -12.65 4.00 3.77
CA PHE A 41 -11.33 4.10 4.41
C PHE A 41 -11.00 5.52 4.88
N PHE A 42 -11.98 6.42 4.84
CA PHE A 42 -11.92 7.82 5.27
C PHE A 42 -12.76 8.05 6.51
N ASP A 43 -12.38 9.05 7.31
CA ASP A 43 -13.22 9.56 8.38
C ASP A 43 -14.46 10.24 7.80
N ALA A 44 -15.54 10.29 8.60
CA ALA A 44 -16.86 10.72 8.14
C ALA A 44 -16.90 12.15 7.57
N ASP A 45 -16.05 13.03 8.08
CA ASP A 45 -15.87 14.43 7.67
C ASP A 45 -15.05 14.60 6.38
N ALA A 46 -14.20 13.62 6.05
CA ALA A 46 -13.34 13.64 4.87
C ALA A 46 -13.87 12.80 3.68
N VAL A 47 -15.01 12.14 3.81
CA VAL A 47 -15.59 11.25 2.77
C VAL A 47 -15.76 11.92 1.41
N ASP A 48 -16.07 13.22 1.37
CA ASP A 48 -16.30 13.94 0.12
C ASP A 48 -15.01 14.14 -0.71
N CYS A 49 -13.84 14.06 -0.07
CA CYS A 49 -12.52 14.13 -0.70
C CYS A 49 -11.96 12.75 -1.12
N ALA A 50 -12.62 11.65 -0.75
CA ALA A 50 -12.09 10.30 -0.89
C ALA A 50 -11.71 9.90 -2.32
N TYR A 51 -12.29 10.51 -3.32
CA TYR A 51 -12.05 10.21 -4.74
C TYR A 51 -11.24 11.28 -5.47
N ASN A 52 -10.79 12.33 -4.78
CA ASN A 52 -9.84 13.28 -5.33
C ASN A 52 -8.48 12.59 -5.48
N ASP A 53 -7.72 12.96 -6.52
CA ASP A 53 -6.39 12.39 -6.75
C ASP A 53 -5.33 13.10 -5.89
N GLY A 54 -5.35 12.78 -4.60
CA GLY A 54 -4.45 13.30 -3.58
C GLY A 54 -4.28 12.35 -2.40
N ALA A 55 -3.20 12.54 -1.65
CA ALA A 55 -3.01 11.92 -0.34
C ALA A 55 -3.76 12.73 0.73
N TYR A 56 -4.34 12.03 1.72
CA TYR A 56 -5.10 12.67 2.80
C TYR A 56 -4.63 12.18 4.17
N PRO A 57 -4.58 13.07 5.17
CA PRO A 57 -4.17 12.71 6.53
C PRO A 57 -5.08 11.65 7.15
N LEU A 58 -4.46 10.69 7.87
CA LEU A 58 -5.14 9.69 8.70
C LEU A 58 -4.97 9.94 10.21
N GLY A 59 -4.26 11.00 10.58
CA GLY A 59 -3.70 11.19 11.91
C GLY A 59 -2.34 10.51 12.06
N PHE A 60 -1.70 10.70 13.21
CA PHE A 60 -0.39 10.11 13.56
C PHE A 60 0.73 10.41 12.53
N GLY A 61 0.65 11.52 11.81
CA GLY A 61 1.58 11.84 10.75
C GLY A 61 1.50 10.94 9.51
N GLN A 62 0.45 10.11 9.40
CA GLN A 62 0.25 9.19 8.28
C GLN A 62 -0.82 9.69 7.31
N THR A 63 -0.81 9.11 6.10
CA THR A 63 -1.77 9.46 5.04
C THR A 63 -2.34 8.21 4.38
N ILE A 64 -3.57 8.31 3.87
CA ILE A 64 -4.02 7.43 2.81
C ILE A 64 -3.39 7.91 1.49
N SER A 65 -2.64 7.05 0.83
CA SER A 65 -1.91 7.40 -0.40
C SER A 65 -2.85 7.84 -1.52
N GLN A 66 -2.35 8.73 -2.40
CA GLN A 66 -3.02 9.17 -3.62
C GLN A 66 -3.48 7.96 -4.45
N PRO A 67 -4.68 7.97 -5.05
CA PRO A 67 -5.18 6.87 -5.89
C PRO A 67 -4.20 6.45 -6.99
N TYR A 68 -3.58 7.40 -7.67
CA TYR A 68 -2.57 7.11 -8.70
C TYR A 68 -1.37 6.33 -8.14
N THR A 69 -0.84 6.74 -6.99
CA THR A 69 0.29 6.07 -6.34
C THR A 69 -0.04 4.61 -6.01
N VAL A 70 -1.21 4.36 -5.40
CA VAL A 70 -1.71 3.00 -5.10
C VAL A 70 -1.86 2.18 -6.39
N ALA A 71 -2.46 2.75 -7.43
CA ALA A 71 -2.67 2.06 -8.71
C ALA A 71 -1.36 1.75 -9.44
N PHE A 72 -0.39 2.66 -9.40
CA PHE A 72 0.93 2.49 -10.00
C PHE A 72 1.70 1.35 -9.34
N MET A 73 1.81 1.37 -8.00
CA MET A 73 2.47 0.30 -7.23
C MET A 73 1.81 -1.06 -7.46
N THR A 74 0.47 -1.08 -7.43
CA THR A 74 -0.30 -2.31 -7.66
C THR A 74 -0.10 -2.83 -9.09
N SER A 75 -0.01 -1.96 -10.09
CA SER A 75 0.24 -2.36 -11.49
C SER A 75 1.62 -3.02 -11.62
N LEU A 76 2.68 -2.42 -11.05
CA LEU A 76 4.02 -2.99 -11.05
C LEU A 76 4.07 -4.37 -10.39
N LEU A 77 3.29 -4.55 -9.31
CA LEU A 77 3.20 -5.82 -8.59
C LEU A 77 2.46 -6.86 -9.42
N VAL A 78 1.28 -6.55 -9.95
CA VAL A 78 0.42 -7.48 -10.72
C VAL A 78 1.08 -7.94 -12.01
N GLU A 79 1.88 -7.10 -12.66
CA GLU A 79 2.65 -7.43 -13.87
C GLU A 79 3.72 -8.52 -13.62
N ARG A 80 4.25 -8.62 -12.39
CA ARG A 80 5.31 -9.55 -12.02
C ARG A 80 4.82 -10.74 -11.23
N CYS A 81 3.78 -10.54 -10.45
CA CYS A 81 3.13 -11.55 -9.63
C CYS A 81 1.61 -11.39 -9.73
N SER A 82 0.95 -12.26 -10.48
CA SER A 82 -0.48 -12.12 -10.75
C SER A 82 -1.41 -12.67 -9.66
N SER A 83 -0.89 -13.42 -8.70
CA SER A 83 -1.63 -14.04 -7.58
C SER A 83 -0.65 -14.56 -6.54
N GLY A 84 -1.13 -15.04 -5.41
CA GLY A 84 -0.32 -15.65 -4.36
C GLY A 84 -0.41 -14.92 -3.03
N LYS A 85 0.60 -15.13 -2.20
CA LYS A 85 0.70 -14.52 -0.88
C LYS A 85 1.42 -13.18 -0.98
N VAL A 86 0.79 -12.10 -0.52
CA VAL A 86 1.37 -10.75 -0.53
C VAL A 86 1.52 -10.21 0.88
N LEU A 87 2.68 -9.58 1.14
CA LEU A 87 2.93 -8.82 2.36
C LEU A 87 2.89 -7.31 2.05
N GLU A 88 2.04 -6.59 2.75
CA GLU A 88 2.04 -5.13 2.77
C GLU A 88 2.77 -4.62 4.01
N ILE A 89 3.62 -3.61 3.85
CA ILE A 89 4.27 -2.91 4.94
C ILE A 89 3.71 -1.49 5.02
N GLY A 90 3.00 -1.21 6.13
CA GLY A 90 2.26 0.03 6.34
C GLY A 90 0.78 -0.11 5.97
N THR A 91 -0.01 -0.72 6.86
CA THR A 91 -1.46 -0.91 6.65
C THR A 91 -2.20 0.42 6.50
N GLY A 92 -1.85 1.40 7.35
CA GLY A 92 -2.45 2.73 7.36
C GLY A 92 -3.98 2.67 7.46
N SER A 93 -4.66 3.13 6.40
CA SER A 93 -6.12 3.06 6.31
C SER A 93 -6.67 1.67 6.01
N GLY A 94 -5.83 0.74 5.51
CA GLY A 94 -6.23 -0.56 4.97
C GLY A 94 -6.68 -0.55 3.51
N TYR A 95 -6.61 0.61 2.81
CA TYR A 95 -7.10 0.72 1.43
C TYR A 95 -6.26 -0.09 0.44
N GLN A 96 -4.93 -0.02 0.52
CA GLN A 96 -4.04 -0.82 -0.34
C GLN A 96 -4.23 -2.31 -0.10
N ALA A 97 -4.34 -2.75 1.18
CA ALA A 97 -4.65 -4.14 1.53
C ALA A 97 -5.97 -4.61 0.90
N ALA A 98 -7.03 -3.77 0.95
CA ALA A 98 -8.32 -4.09 0.34
C ALA A 98 -8.26 -4.17 -1.20
N ILE A 99 -7.44 -3.36 -1.86
CA ILE A 99 -7.19 -3.47 -3.31
C ILE A 99 -6.49 -4.80 -3.64
N LEU A 100 -5.52 -5.23 -2.81
CA LEU A 100 -4.83 -6.52 -2.99
C LEU A 100 -5.78 -7.71 -2.76
N ASP A 101 -6.65 -7.64 -1.76
CA ASP A 101 -7.70 -8.65 -1.51
C ASP A 101 -8.68 -8.75 -2.69
N ALA A 102 -9.15 -7.63 -3.22
CA ALA A 102 -10.01 -7.59 -4.42
C ALA A 102 -9.33 -8.14 -5.68
N LEU A 103 -8.00 -8.13 -5.75
CA LEU A 103 -7.22 -8.77 -6.81
C LEU A 103 -7.04 -10.27 -6.62
N GLY A 104 -7.47 -10.83 -5.47
CA GLY A 104 -7.42 -12.25 -5.16
C GLY A 104 -6.11 -12.73 -4.54
N TYR A 105 -5.33 -11.83 -3.93
CA TYR A 105 -4.16 -12.22 -3.14
C TYR A 105 -4.55 -12.70 -1.75
N SER A 106 -3.73 -13.58 -1.17
CA SER A 106 -3.74 -13.86 0.26
C SER A 106 -2.95 -12.77 0.97
N VAL A 107 -3.65 -11.81 1.59
CA VAL A 107 -3.06 -10.55 2.07
C VAL A 107 -2.65 -10.66 3.53
N TYR A 108 -1.37 -10.34 3.78
CA TYR A 108 -0.78 -10.09 5.08
C TYR A 108 -0.33 -8.64 5.14
N THR A 109 -0.56 -7.96 6.26
CA THR A 109 -0.19 -6.55 6.39
C THR A 109 0.35 -6.24 7.78
N VAL A 110 1.38 -5.39 7.87
CA VAL A 110 2.01 -5.01 9.14
C VAL A 110 1.89 -3.51 9.35
N GLU A 111 1.40 -3.13 10.55
CA GLU A 111 1.25 -1.74 10.96
C GLU A 111 2.01 -1.47 12.27
N ARG A 112 2.79 -0.37 12.30
CA ARG A 112 3.58 0.01 13.49
C ARG A 112 2.83 0.90 14.47
N ILE A 113 1.75 1.52 14.05
CA ILE A 113 0.93 2.41 14.87
C ILE A 113 -0.30 1.65 15.35
N PHE A 114 -0.37 1.42 16.67
CA PHE A 114 -1.39 0.54 17.25
C PHE A 114 -2.82 1.00 16.93
N GLU A 115 -3.09 2.29 16.98
CA GLU A 115 -4.40 2.86 16.70
C GLU A 115 -4.84 2.65 15.24
N LEU A 116 -3.89 2.72 14.29
CA LEU A 116 -4.18 2.42 12.89
C LEU A 116 -4.38 0.93 12.66
N TYR A 117 -3.57 0.08 13.32
CA TYR A 117 -3.74 -1.36 13.30
C TYR A 117 -5.15 -1.77 13.78
N GLU A 118 -5.58 -1.33 14.98
CA GLU A 118 -6.92 -1.63 15.51
C GLU A 118 -8.05 -1.13 14.59
N ARG A 119 -7.87 0.07 14.02
CA ARG A 119 -8.84 0.66 13.09
C ARG A 119 -8.97 -0.19 11.82
N ALA A 120 -7.86 -0.63 11.25
CA ALA A 120 -7.84 -1.46 10.05
C ALA A 120 -8.47 -2.84 10.33
N GLU A 121 -8.13 -3.52 11.43
CA GLU A 121 -8.72 -4.80 11.80
C GLU A 121 -10.25 -4.73 11.95
N LYS A 122 -10.75 -3.70 12.65
CA LYS A 122 -12.19 -3.46 12.81
C LYS A 122 -12.87 -3.25 11.44
N LEU A 123 -12.18 -2.55 10.53
CA LEU A 123 -12.70 -2.29 9.19
C LEU A 123 -12.71 -3.56 8.34
N PHE A 124 -11.63 -4.35 8.33
CA PHE A 124 -11.54 -5.62 7.61
C PHE A 124 -12.62 -6.59 8.07
N SER A 125 -12.78 -6.77 9.38
CA SER A 125 -13.84 -7.59 9.97
C SER A 125 -15.24 -7.12 9.56
N ARG A 126 -15.50 -5.80 9.63
CA ARG A 126 -16.80 -5.21 9.28
C ARG A 126 -17.19 -5.44 7.83
N PHE A 127 -16.23 -5.46 6.92
CA PHE A 127 -16.46 -5.64 5.48
C PHE A 127 -16.22 -7.06 5.00
N GLY A 128 -15.87 -8.00 5.90
CA GLY A 128 -15.61 -9.39 5.56
C GLY A 128 -14.42 -9.59 4.64
N LEU A 129 -13.40 -8.72 4.74
CA LEU A 129 -12.17 -8.83 3.96
C LEU A 129 -11.27 -9.91 4.57
N ASN A 130 -10.67 -10.75 3.72
CA ASN A 130 -9.78 -11.84 4.16
C ASN A 130 -8.33 -11.38 4.26
N ILE A 131 -8.07 -10.43 5.16
CA ILE A 131 -6.77 -9.79 5.37
C ILE A 131 -6.27 -10.12 6.77
N THR A 132 -5.05 -10.64 6.86
CA THR A 132 -4.39 -10.91 8.13
C THR A 132 -3.49 -9.73 8.51
N CYS A 133 -3.81 -9.06 9.61
CA CYS A 133 -3.10 -7.87 10.05
C CYS A 133 -2.25 -8.16 11.29
N ARG A 134 -1.05 -7.57 11.38
CA ARG A 134 -0.15 -7.67 12.53
C ARG A 134 0.30 -6.30 12.98
N PHE A 135 0.28 -6.06 14.30
CA PHE A 135 0.95 -4.93 14.92
C PHE A 135 2.44 -5.21 15.10
N GLY A 136 3.33 -4.34 14.61
CA GLY A 136 4.77 -4.50 14.75
C GLY A 136 5.63 -3.66 13.80
N ASP A 137 6.94 -3.87 13.87
CA ASP A 137 7.92 -3.24 12.98
C ASP A 137 7.88 -3.92 11.59
N GLY A 138 7.28 -3.22 10.63
CA GLY A 138 7.13 -3.70 9.25
C GLY A 138 8.45 -3.85 8.51
N THR A 139 9.52 -3.15 8.91
CA THR A 139 10.84 -3.26 8.25
C THR A 139 11.46 -4.66 8.40
N LEU A 140 11.03 -5.42 9.41
CA LEU A 140 11.45 -6.80 9.66
C LEU A 140 10.58 -7.82 8.91
N GLY A 141 9.50 -7.37 8.26
CA GLY A 141 8.55 -8.25 7.59
C GLY A 141 7.76 -9.13 8.54
N TRP A 142 7.43 -10.34 8.07
CA TRP A 142 6.68 -11.36 8.82
C TRP A 142 7.25 -12.74 8.54
N ILE A 143 8.33 -13.08 9.25
CA ILE A 143 9.12 -14.27 8.96
C ILE A 143 8.34 -15.58 9.12
N GLU A 144 7.39 -15.62 10.07
CA GLU A 144 6.57 -16.80 10.37
C GLU A 144 5.62 -17.14 9.21
N GLU A 145 5.30 -16.15 8.37
CA GLU A 145 4.44 -16.29 7.20
C GLU A 145 5.20 -16.33 5.87
N ALA A 146 6.51 -16.11 5.89
CA ALA A 146 7.34 -16.19 4.69
C ALA A 146 7.38 -17.64 4.12
N PRO A 147 7.63 -17.82 2.81
CA PRO A 147 7.93 -16.79 1.83
C PRO A 147 6.69 -16.11 1.24
N PHE A 148 6.88 -14.89 0.69
CA PHE A 148 5.85 -14.12 0.02
C PHE A 148 6.12 -14.05 -1.49
N ASP A 149 5.07 -14.23 -2.30
CA ASP A 149 5.15 -14.07 -3.75
C ASP A 149 5.31 -12.60 -4.16
N ALA A 150 4.77 -11.71 -3.34
CA ALA A 150 4.93 -10.27 -3.52
C ALA A 150 5.06 -9.54 -2.18
N ILE A 151 5.81 -8.42 -2.17
CA ILE A 151 5.87 -7.48 -1.05
C ILE A 151 5.61 -6.09 -1.60
N VAL A 152 4.74 -5.31 -0.94
CA VAL A 152 4.52 -3.90 -1.24
C VAL A 152 4.80 -3.06 -0.01
N VAL A 153 5.66 -2.05 -0.14
CA VAL A 153 6.02 -1.15 0.96
C VAL A 153 5.40 0.21 0.69
N THR A 154 4.46 0.63 1.53
CA THR A 154 3.69 1.86 1.35
C THR A 154 4.28 3.09 2.04
N ALA A 155 5.54 3.02 2.41
CA ALA A 155 6.33 4.07 3.06
C ALA A 155 7.72 4.17 2.43
N GLY A 156 8.32 5.37 2.44
CA GLY A 156 9.63 5.64 1.83
C GLY A 156 10.79 5.13 2.67
N ALA A 157 11.63 4.27 2.12
CA ALA A 157 12.79 3.71 2.81
C ALA A 157 14.10 4.39 2.39
N PRO A 158 15.07 4.55 3.33
CA PRO A 158 16.37 5.13 3.03
C PRO A 158 17.26 4.18 2.20
N LYS A 159 17.04 2.91 2.33
CA LYS A 159 17.76 1.82 1.65
C LYS A 159 16.88 0.57 1.58
N GLU A 160 17.34 -0.44 0.85
CA GLU A 160 16.66 -1.73 0.73
C GLU A 160 16.62 -2.46 2.08
N PRO A 161 15.43 -2.81 2.63
CA PRO A 161 15.33 -3.64 3.83
C PRO A 161 15.70 -5.10 3.49
N GLU A 162 16.84 -5.56 4.00
CA GLU A 162 17.32 -6.92 3.73
C GLU A 162 16.36 -8.00 4.25
N SER A 163 15.73 -7.75 5.39
CA SER A 163 14.75 -8.67 5.97
C SER A 163 13.58 -8.93 5.04
N LEU A 164 13.12 -7.91 4.30
CA LEU A 164 12.03 -8.06 3.33
C LEU A 164 12.49 -8.82 2.09
N LEU A 165 13.68 -8.50 1.56
CA LEU A 165 14.23 -9.20 0.39
C LEU A 165 14.39 -10.70 0.65
N ARG A 166 14.86 -11.09 1.85
CA ARG A 166 15.02 -12.50 2.23
C ARG A 166 13.70 -13.27 2.34
N GLN A 167 12.59 -12.56 2.57
CA GLN A 167 11.25 -13.16 2.69
C GLN A 167 10.52 -13.29 1.35
N LEU A 168 11.11 -12.86 0.23
CA LEU A 168 10.56 -13.10 -1.10
C LEU A 168 10.68 -14.58 -1.50
N ALA A 169 9.63 -15.12 -2.08
CA ALA A 169 9.66 -16.41 -2.75
C ALA A 169 10.59 -16.38 -3.99
N GLU A 170 10.96 -17.54 -4.51
CA GLU A 170 11.64 -17.62 -5.81
C GLU A 170 10.75 -16.98 -6.89
N LYS A 171 11.33 -16.08 -7.69
CA LYS A 171 10.63 -15.21 -8.66
C LYS A 171 9.66 -14.19 -8.05
N GLY A 172 9.57 -14.11 -6.71
CA GLY A 172 8.78 -13.09 -6.03
C GLY A 172 9.31 -11.68 -6.28
N CYS A 173 8.46 -10.67 -6.10
CA CYS A 173 8.83 -9.28 -6.32
C CYS A 173 8.51 -8.39 -5.11
N MET A 174 9.31 -7.33 -4.93
CA MET A 174 9.04 -6.27 -3.96
C MET A 174 8.94 -4.94 -4.66
N VAL A 175 7.87 -4.19 -4.40
CA VAL A 175 7.65 -2.80 -4.83
C VAL A 175 7.85 -1.89 -3.63
N ILE A 176 8.83 -0.98 -3.71
CA ILE A 176 9.25 -0.13 -2.60
C ILE A 176 9.72 1.23 -3.08
N PRO A 177 9.31 2.34 -2.43
CA PRO A 177 9.88 3.66 -2.69
C PRO A 177 11.21 3.82 -1.91
N LEU A 178 12.32 4.06 -2.63
CA LEU A 178 13.66 4.24 -2.07
C LEU A 178 14.20 5.64 -2.32
N GLY A 179 14.75 6.28 -1.29
CA GLY A 179 15.35 7.60 -1.44
C GLY A 179 15.55 8.34 -0.12
N ASN A 180 15.60 9.66 -0.20
CA ASN A 180 15.71 10.52 0.98
C ASN A 180 14.33 10.88 1.56
N SER A 181 14.30 11.74 2.59
CA SER A 181 13.05 12.17 3.24
C SER A 181 12.11 13.00 2.36
N GLU A 182 12.61 13.57 1.27
CA GLU A 182 11.84 14.49 0.42
C GLU A 182 11.29 13.79 -0.83
N SER A 183 12.06 12.84 -1.39
CA SER A 183 11.73 12.19 -2.66
C SER A 183 12.27 10.77 -2.71
N GLN A 184 11.41 9.83 -3.11
CA GLN A 184 11.76 8.42 -3.25
C GLN A 184 11.47 7.95 -4.66
N GLN A 185 12.40 7.20 -5.23
CA GLN A 185 12.23 6.55 -6.51
C GLN A 185 11.50 5.22 -6.31
N MET A 186 10.37 5.02 -7.01
CA MET A 186 9.70 3.74 -7.01
C MET A 186 10.62 2.67 -7.59
N THR A 187 10.88 1.64 -6.82
CA THR A 187 11.84 0.59 -7.15
C THR A 187 11.18 -0.77 -7.04
N VAL A 188 11.48 -1.64 -7.98
CA VAL A 188 11.07 -3.05 -7.95
C VAL A 188 12.31 -3.92 -7.85
N PHE A 189 12.26 -4.88 -6.92
CA PHE A 189 13.19 -5.99 -6.85
C PHE A 189 12.46 -7.27 -7.25
N GLN A 190 13.06 -8.06 -8.12
CA GLN A 190 12.57 -9.39 -8.45
C GLN A 190 13.63 -10.42 -8.12
N ARG A 191 13.30 -11.41 -7.30
CA ARG A 191 14.21 -12.46 -6.89
C ARG A 191 14.52 -13.42 -8.06
N LYS A 192 15.80 -13.73 -8.23
CA LYS A 192 16.30 -14.70 -9.21
C LYS A 192 17.41 -15.54 -8.55
N GLY A 193 17.04 -16.66 -7.94
CA GLY A 193 17.94 -17.49 -7.13
C GLY A 193 18.44 -16.72 -5.90
N SER A 194 19.78 -16.57 -5.81
CA SER A 194 20.43 -15.77 -4.75
C SER A 194 20.43 -14.27 -5.00
N ASP A 195 20.15 -13.84 -6.23
CA ASP A 195 20.28 -12.45 -6.68
C ASP A 195 18.92 -11.76 -6.84
N PHE A 196 18.97 -10.45 -7.09
CA PHE A 196 17.78 -9.63 -7.35
C PHE A 196 17.99 -8.78 -8.59
N ILE A 197 17.01 -8.77 -9.49
CA ILE A 197 16.92 -7.79 -10.57
C ILE A 197 16.26 -6.54 -9.99
N LYS A 198 16.92 -5.39 -10.13
CA LYS A 198 16.44 -4.09 -9.67
C LYS A 198 16.00 -3.24 -10.87
N GLU A 199 14.77 -2.73 -10.82
CA GLU A 199 14.22 -1.78 -11.79
C GLU A 199 13.76 -0.52 -11.06
N CYS A 200 14.06 0.65 -11.64
CA CYS A 200 13.72 1.96 -11.08
C CYS A 200 12.74 2.69 -11.98
N PHE A 201 11.77 3.37 -11.36
CA PHE A 201 10.69 4.10 -12.02
C PHE A 201 10.70 5.57 -11.59
N GLN A 202 9.59 6.27 -11.75
CA GLN A 202 9.43 7.66 -11.37
C GLN A 202 9.50 7.90 -9.86
N HIS A 203 9.65 9.18 -9.50
CA HIS A 203 9.73 9.61 -8.11
C HIS A 203 8.35 9.91 -7.54
N PHE A 204 8.25 9.69 -6.22
CA PHE A 204 7.08 9.95 -5.39
C PHE A 204 7.51 10.53 -4.05
N THR A 205 6.54 11.02 -3.28
CA THR A 205 6.76 11.43 -1.89
C THR A 205 5.88 10.58 -0.99
N PHE A 206 6.53 9.84 -0.09
CA PHE A 206 5.89 8.99 0.91
C PHE A 206 6.22 9.45 2.33
N VAL A 207 5.36 9.08 3.27
CA VAL A 207 5.71 9.08 4.68
C VAL A 207 6.91 8.16 4.93
N PRO A 208 7.78 8.44 5.92
CA PRO A 208 8.98 7.64 6.14
C PRO A 208 8.65 6.23 6.63
N LEU A 209 9.36 5.24 6.12
CA LEU A 209 9.37 3.87 6.66
C LEU A 209 10.19 3.86 7.95
N ILE A 210 9.52 3.90 9.10
CA ILE A 210 10.16 3.90 10.42
C ILE A 210 10.31 2.47 10.94
N GLY A 211 11.51 2.12 11.41
CA GLY A 211 11.80 0.82 12.00
C GLY A 211 13.29 0.49 11.95
N ARG A 212 13.64 -0.72 12.36
CA ARG A 212 15.03 -1.18 12.48
C ARG A 212 15.83 -1.12 11.18
N GLU A 213 15.19 -1.44 10.05
CA GLU A 213 15.81 -1.37 8.72
C GLU A 213 15.28 -0.18 7.89
N GLY A 214 14.60 0.77 8.53
CA GLY A 214 14.08 2.01 7.96
C GLY A 214 14.77 3.26 8.53
N TRP A 215 13.99 4.34 8.60
CA TRP A 215 14.40 5.57 9.28
C TRP A 215 14.30 5.44 10.78
N ASN A 216 15.13 6.20 11.51
CA ASN A 216 15.01 6.30 12.97
C ASN A 216 13.88 7.28 13.32
N ASP A 217 13.04 6.94 14.28
CA ASP A 217 11.89 7.74 14.74
C ASP A 217 12.32 9.15 15.22
N SER A 218 13.51 9.27 15.82
CA SER A 218 14.06 10.54 16.30
C SER A 218 14.32 11.58 15.20
N VAL A 219 14.43 11.16 13.94
CA VAL A 219 14.66 12.06 12.79
C VAL A 219 13.39 12.80 12.38
N PHE A 220 12.21 12.21 12.64
CA PHE A 220 10.90 12.70 12.21
C PHE A 220 9.98 13.11 13.35
N SER A 221 10.45 13.00 14.62
CA SER A 221 9.69 13.56 15.75
C SER A 221 9.70 15.08 15.64
N PRO A 222 8.55 15.75 15.57
CA PRO A 222 8.53 17.21 15.67
C PRO A 222 9.10 17.59 17.04
N HIS A 223 10.10 18.43 17.04
CA HIS A 223 10.55 19.10 18.26
C HIS A 223 9.40 20.02 18.70
N PHE A 224 8.58 19.55 19.66
CA PHE A 224 7.68 20.38 20.41
C PHE A 224 8.42 21.08 21.55
#